data_14d0a94bf1d2f652d28984d262714ac2
#
_entry.id   14d0a94bf1d2f652d28984d262714ac2
#
_cell.length_a   1.000
_cell.length_b   1.000
_cell.length_c   1.000
_cell.angle_alpha   90.00
_cell.angle_beta   90.00
_cell.angle_gamma   90.00
#
_symmetry.space_group_name_H-M   'P 1'
#
loop_
_entity.id
_entity.type
_entity.pdbx_description
1 polymer ?
#
loop_
_entity_poly.entity_id
_entity_poly.type
_entity_poly.pdbx_seq_one_letter_code
_entity_poly.pdbx_strand_id
1 'polypeptide(L)'
;MAETHMTKIALVQMRCGPDPEKNFARALDFIRDTAKKGAAIVCLPELFRSQYFCQTEDHKNFELAEEIPGPSTSALAELAGELGVAIVASLFEKRRAGVYHNTAAIIDADGKFLG
;
A
#
# COMPACT_ATOMS: atom_id res chain seq x y z
N MET A 1 4.69 -20.45 -32.06
CA MET A 1 4.86 -19.00 -31.82
C MET A 1 4.61 -18.71 -30.36
N ALA A 2 5.43 -17.91 -29.73
CA ALA A 2 5.19 -17.45 -28.36
C ALA A 2 4.03 -16.44 -28.34
N GLU A 3 3.06 -16.64 -27.48
CA GLU A 3 2.03 -15.65 -27.22
C GLU A 3 2.63 -14.49 -26.40
N THR A 4 2.33 -13.26 -26.80
CA THR A 4 2.71 -12.08 -26.06
C THR A 4 1.56 -11.67 -25.14
N HIS A 5 1.81 -11.69 -23.83
CA HIS A 5 0.86 -11.21 -22.85
C HIS A 5 1.27 -9.83 -22.38
N MET A 6 0.32 -8.91 -22.39
CA MET A 6 0.49 -7.56 -21.85
C MET A 6 -0.18 -7.46 -20.48
N THR A 7 0.54 -6.96 -19.50
CA THR A 7 0.01 -6.68 -18.17
C THR A 7 0.02 -5.19 -17.92
N LYS A 8 -1.13 -4.64 -17.56
CA LYS A 8 -1.26 -3.23 -17.19
C LYS A 8 -0.92 -3.06 -15.73
N ILE A 9 0.06 -2.22 -15.44
CA ILE A 9 0.50 -1.87 -14.10
C ILE A 9 0.12 -0.41 -13.85
N ALA A 10 -0.44 -0.13 -12.67
CA ALA A 10 -0.71 1.22 -12.23
C ALA A 10 0.29 1.64 -11.15
N LEU A 11 0.90 2.78 -11.33
CA LEU A 11 1.71 3.47 -10.33
C LEU A 11 0.89 4.64 -9.80
N VAL A 12 0.51 4.57 -8.54
CA VAL A 12 -0.24 5.65 -7.91
C VAL A 12 0.72 6.74 -7.47
N GLN A 13 0.48 7.94 -7.97
CA GLN A 13 1.17 9.15 -7.52
C GLN A 13 0.14 10.07 -6.88
N MET A 14 0.31 10.33 -5.59
CA MET A 14 -0.67 11.10 -4.83
C MET A 14 0.02 12.02 -3.81
N ARG A 15 -0.65 13.11 -3.50
CA ARG A 15 -0.23 13.97 -2.39
C ARG A 15 -0.72 13.39 -1.07
N CYS A 16 0.18 13.23 -0.11
CA CYS A 16 -0.14 12.83 1.25
C CYS A 16 -0.19 14.05 2.17
N GLY A 17 -1.26 14.15 2.94
CA GLY A 17 -1.44 15.14 3.99
C GLY A 17 -1.00 14.62 5.36
N PRO A 18 -1.23 15.41 6.42
CA PRO A 18 -0.85 15.02 7.79
C PRO A 18 -1.76 13.97 8.43
N ASP A 19 -2.95 13.71 7.85
CA ASP A 19 -3.93 12.76 8.38
C ASP A 19 -3.79 11.40 7.71
N PRO A 20 -3.30 10.35 8.42
CA PRO A 20 -3.10 9.02 7.84
C PRO A 20 -4.38 8.37 7.30
N GLU A 21 -5.52 8.60 7.94
CA GLU A 21 -6.79 8.00 7.52
C GLU A 21 -7.28 8.60 6.20
N LYS A 22 -7.09 9.90 6.02
CA LYS A 22 -7.41 10.57 4.74
C LYS A 22 -6.50 10.11 3.62
N ASN A 23 -5.22 9.92 3.90
CA ASN A 23 -4.27 9.39 2.93
C ASN A 23 -4.66 7.95 2.53
N PHE A 24 -5.02 7.13 3.50
CA PHE A 24 -5.46 5.77 3.26
C PHE A 24 -6.72 5.71 2.41
N ALA A 25 -7.75 6.47 2.76
CA ALA A 25 -8.99 6.55 1.97
C ALA A 25 -8.71 6.98 0.53
N ARG A 26 -7.85 7.96 0.33
CA ARG A 26 -7.45 8.42 -1.01
C ARG A 26 -6.74 7.32 -1.80
N ALA A 27 -5.86 6.57 -1.15
CA ALA A 27 -5.19 5.44 -1.79
C ALA A 27 -6.19 4.36 -2.25
N LEU A 28 -7.18 4.03 -1.42
CA LEU A 28 -8.25 3.09 -1.79
C LEU A 28 -9.03 3.56 -3.02
N ASP A 29 -9.34 4.86 -3.11
CA ASP A 29 -10.02 5.43 -4.27
C ASP A 29 -9.16 5.31 -5.54
N PHE A 30 -7.86 5.58 -5.46
CA PHE A 30 -6.94 5.38 -6.58
C PHE A 30 -6.86 3.93 -7.02
N ILE A 31 -6.83 2.99 -6.07
CA ILE A 31 -6.83 1.55 -6.40
C ILE A 31 -8.12 1.19 -7.17
N ARG A 32 -9.27 1.63 -6.71
CA ARG A 32 -10.55 1.39 -7.39
C ARG A 32 -10.55 1.98 -8.81
N ASP A 33 -10.09 3.20 -8.97
CA ASP A 33 -10.04 3.88 -10.27
C ASP A 33 -9.09 3.17 -11.25
N THR A 34 -7.91 2.76 -10.79
CA THR A 34 -6.94 2.06 -11.64
C THR A 34 -7.42 0.65 -12.01
N ALA A 35 -8.13 -0.02 -11.11
CA ALA A 35 -8.75 -1.32 -11.40
C ALA A 35 -9.80 -1.19 -12.51
N LYS A 36 -10.64 -0.15 -12.49
CA LYS A 36 -11.61 0.16 -13.55
C LYS A 36 -10.95 0.39 -14.92
N LYS A 37 -9.70 0.89 -14.90
CA LYS A 37 -8.90 1.12 -16.13
C LYS A 37 -8.15 -0.14 -16.58
N GLY A 38 -8.36 -1.26 -15.91
CA GLY A 38 -7.79 -2.55 -16.29
C GLY A 38 -6.42 -2.85 -15.70
N ALA A 39 -5.98 -2.15 -14.65
CA ALA A 39 -4.75 -2.49 -13.97
C ALA A 39 -4.84 -3.87 -13.32
N ALA A 40 -3.82 -4.70 -13.50
CA ALA A 40 -3.69 -5.99 -12.84
C ALA A 40 -2.86 -5.91 -11.57
N ILE A 41 -1.94 -4.96 -11.52
CA ILE A 41 -1.05 -4.69 -10.39
C ILE A 41 -1.09 -3.19 -10.11
N VAL A 42 -1.28 -2.83 -8.84
CA VAL A 42 -1.28 -1.45 -8.38
C VAL A 42 -0.17 -1.27 -7.35
N CYS A 43 0.71 -0.31 -7.59
CA CYS A 43 1.78 0.06 -6.68
C CYS A 43 1.48 1.41 -6.05
N LEU A 44 1.47 1.45 -4.72
CA LEU A 44 1.25 2.67 -3.94
C LEU A 44 2.57 3.40 -3.68
N PRO A 45 2.53 4.72 -3.38
CA PRO A 45 3.73 5.47 -3.06
C PRO A 45 4.41 4.98 -1.79
N GLU A 46 5.72 5.24 -1.66
CA GLU A 46 6.47 4.96 -0.44
C GLU A 46 5.83 5.63 0.78
N LEU A 47 5.59 4.85 1.84
CA LEU A 47 5.01 5.32 3.10
C LEU A 47 3.72 6.14 2.90
N PHE A 48 2.84 5.67 2.03
CA PHE A 48 1.68 6.43 1.50
C PHE A 48 0.66 6.87 2.55
N ARG A 49 0.68 6.30 3.74
CA ARG A 49 -0.24 6.71 4.83
C ARG A 49 0.16 8.00 5.52
N SER A 50 1.37 8.48 5.30
CA SER A 50 1.89 9.69 5.94
C SER A 50 2.57 10.61 4.94
N GLN A 51 2.83 11.85 5.37
CA GLN A 51 3.85 12.64 4.73
C GLN A 51 5.20 11.96 4.94
N TYR A 52 6.12 12.11 3.98
CA TYR A 52 7.43 11.48 4.07
C TYR A 52 8.23 12.09 5.22
N PHE A 53 8.36 11.36 6.30
CA PHE A 53 8.94 11.83 7.56
C PHE A 53 10.43 11.55 7.73
N CYS A 54 11.06 10.82 6.80
CA CYS A 54 12.46 10.41 6.92
C CYS A 54 13.46 11.55 6.72
N GLN A 55 12.99 12.77 6.49
CA GLN A 55 13.81 13.97 6.36
C GLN A 55 14.22 14.60 7.70
N THR A 56 13.54 14.21 8.77
CA THR A 56 13.76 14.75 10.12
C THR A 56 13.78 13.64 11.14
N GLU A 57 14.56 13.83 12.21
CA GLU A 57 14.55 12.93 13.36
C GLU A 57 13.53 13.42 14.38
N ASP A 58 12.37 12.77 14.43
CA ASP A 58 11.31 13.04 15.41
C ASP A 58 10.72 11.72 15.91
N HIS A 59 10.88 11.47 17.21
CA HIS A 59 10.38 10.25 17.85
C HIS A 59 8.86 10.08 17.74
N LYS A 60 8.11 11.16 17.56
CA LYS A 60 6.66 11.11 17.34
C LYS A 60 6.28 10.34 16.07
N ASN A 61 7.18 10.27 15.10
CA ASN A 61 6.92 9.54 13.85
C ASN A 61 6.76 8.04 14.07
N PHE A 62 7.28 7.48 15.16
CA PHE A 62 7.08 6.06 15.51
C PHE A 62 5.62 5.73 15.82
N GLU A 63 4.79 6.72 16.17
CA GLU A 63 3.35 6.53 16.37
C GLU A 63 2.60 6.24 15.07
N LEU A 64 3.22 6.55 13.92
CA LEU A 64 2.66 6.26 12.60
C LEU A 64 2.82 4.80 12.19
N ALA A 65 3.66 4.04 12.90
CA ALA A 65 3.94 2.65 12.56
C ALA A 65 2.79 1.73 12.96
N GLU A 66 2.60 0.69 12.18
CA GLU A 66 1.63 -0.36 12.44
C GLU A 66 2.23 -1.75 12.29
N GLU A 67 1.57 -2.74 12.84
CA GLU A 67 1.95 -4.15 12.64
C GLU A 67 1.62 -4.59 11.21
N ILE A 68 2.45 -5.51 10.69
CA ILE A 68 2.22 -6.16 9.39
C ILE A 68 2.30 -7.68 9.59
N PRO A 69 1.24 -8.46 9.30
CA PRO A 69 -0.10 -8.01 8.90
C PRO A 69 -0.81 -7.18 9.98
N GLY A 70 -1.61 -6.23 9.55
CA GLY A 70 -2.34 -5.33 10.45
C GLY A 70 -3.51 -4.64 9.75
N PRO A 71 -4.01 -3.53 10.30
CA PRO A 71 -5.21 -2.88 9.78
C PRO A 71 -5.12 -2.49 8.31
N SER A 72 -3.99 -1.90 7.88
CA SER A 72 -3.81 -1.49 6.48
C SER A 72 -3.74 -2.69 5.55
N THR A 73 -2.94 -3.70 5.87
CA THR A 73 -2.83 -4.90 5.02
C THR A 73 -4.13 -5.68 4.96
N SER A 74 -4.90 -5.73 6.04
CA SER A 74 -6.22 -6.38 6.05
C SER A 74 -7.21 -5.68 5.13
N ALA A 75 -7.30 -4.36 5.19
CA ALA A 75 -8.19 -3.58 4.32
C ALA A 75 -7.76 -3.66 2.85
N LEU A 76 -6.46 -3.62 2.58
CA LEU A 76 -5.92 -3.75 1.22
C LEU A 76 -6.14 -5.16 0.66
N ALA A 77 -6.01 -6.20 1.50
CA ALA A 77 -6.28 -7.58 1.10
C ALA A 77 -7.74 -7.80 0.71
N GLU A 78 -8.66 -7.25 1.47
CA GLU A 78 -10.09 -7.29 1.14
C GLU A 78 -10.37 -6.59 -0.20
N LEU A 79 -9.81 -5.40 -0.40
CA LEU A 79 -9.97 -4.66 -1.65
C LEU A 79 -9.33 -5.36 -2.84
N ALA A 80 -8.14 -5.93 -2.67
CA ALA A 80 -7.45 -6.70 -3.71
C ALA A 80 -8.32 -7.87 -4.19
N GLY A 81 -8.87 -8.65 -3.26
CA GLY A 81 -9.77 -9.76 -3.58
C GLY A 81 -11.07 -9.31 -4.24
N GLU A 82 -11.66 -8.21 -3.77
CA GLU A 82 -12.88 -7.63 -4.37
C GLU A 82 -12.66 -7.20 -5.83
N LEU A 83 -11.54 -6.55 -6.11
CA LEU A 83 -11.25 -5.97 -7.43
C LEU A 83 -10.48 -6.93 -8.36
N GLY A 84 -9.91 -8.01 -7.83
CA GLY A 84 -9.07 -8.92 -8.60
C GLY A 84 -7.76 -8.30 -9.04
N VAL A 85 -7.15 -7.42 -8.22
CA VAL A 85 -5.87 -6.76 -8.49
C VAL A 85 -4.85 -7.08 -7.41
N ALA A 86 -3.60 -7.26 -7.82
CA ALA A 86 -2.49 -7.37 -6.88
C ALA A 86 -2.07 -5.96 -6.42
N ILE A 87 -1.68 -5.83 -5.16
CA ILE A 87 -1.31 -4.55 -4.56
C ILE A 87 0.08 -4.65 -3.94
N VAL A 88 0.92 -3.67 -4.25
CA VAL A 88 2.21 -3.44 -3.60
C VAL A 88 2.07 -2.18 -2.75
N ALA A 89 2.16 -2.33 -1.43
CA ALA A 89 1.96 -1.25 -0.48
C ALA A 89 3.20 -1.03 0.38
N SER A 90 3.71 0.20 0.39
CA SER A 90 4.82 0.60 1.26
C SER A 90 4.27 1.15 2.56
N LEU A 91 4.64 0.52 3.67
CA LEU A 91 4.12 0.82 5.00
C LEU A 91 5.25 0.97 6.02
N PHE A 92 5.01 1.79 7.05
CA PHE A 92 5.89 1.89 8.20
C PHE A 92 5.52 0.80 9.21
N GLU A 93 6.38 -0.20 9.30
CA GLU A 93 6.12 -1.39 10.13
C GLU A 93 6.68 -1.24 11.54
N LYS A 94 5.85 -1.53 12.52
CA LYS A 94 6.28 -1.82 13.88
C LYS A 94 6.33 -3.33 14.07
N ARG A 95 7.50 -3.91 13.95
CA ARG A 95 7.67 -5.36 14.07
C ARG A 95 7.57 -5.85 15.52
N ARG A 96 8.14 -5.07 16.43
CA ARG A 96 8.07 -5.23 17.88
C ARG A 96 8.54 -3.94 18.55
N ALA A 97 8.46 -3.87 19.87
CA ALA A 97 8.95 -2.70 20.59
C ALA A 97 10.41 -2.39 20.21
N GLY A 98 10.65 -1.16 19.77
CA GLY A 98 11.97 -0.66 19.36
C GLY A 98 12.46 -1.14 17.98
N VAL A 99 11.68 -1.93 17.24
CA VAL A 99 12.08 -2.44 15.91
C VAL A 99 11.05 -2.01 14.86
N TYR A 100 11.49 -1.14 13.96
CA TYR A 100 10.68 -0.53 12.91
C TYR A 100 11.31 -0.74 11.54
N HIS A 101 10.49 -0.90 10.51
CA HIS A 101 10.94 -1.09 9.14
C HIS A 101 10.11 -0.27 8.16
N ASN A 102 10.74 0.15 7.08
CA ASN A 102 10.06 0.57 5.86
C ASN A 102 9.84 -0.69 5.04
N THR A 103 8.59 -1.13 4.93
CA THR A 103 8.25 -2.46 4.43
C THR A 103 7.34 -2.37 3.22
N ALA A 104 7.66 -3.12 2.17
CA ALA A 104 6.75 -3.36 1.06
C ALA A 104 5.93 -4.61 1.36
N ALA A 105 4.63 -4.45 1.49
CA ALA A 105 3.69 -5.55 1.65
C ALA A 105 3.11 -5.94 0.29
N ILE A 106 3.11 -7.23 -0.02
CA ILE A 106 2.64 -7.76 -1.30
C ILE A 106 1.36 -8.55 -1.07
N ILE A 107 0.30 -8.16 -1.78
CA ILE A 107 -1.02 -8.77 -1.68
C ILE A 107 -1.43 -9.24 -3.07
N ASP A 108 -1.81 -10.51 -3.17
CA ASP A 108 -2.22 -11.10 -4.43
C ASP A 108 -3.65 -10.70 -4.82
N ALA A 109 -3.99 -10.90 -6.08
CA ALA A 109 -5.29 -10.53 -6.66
C ALA A 109 -6.48 -11.30 -6.06
N ASP A 110 -6.25 -12.42 -5.37
CA ASP A 110 -7.25 -13.15 -4.61
C ASP A 110 -7.44 -12.65 -3.17
N GLY A 111 -6.68 -11.62 -2.78
CA GLY A 111 -6.66 -11.06 -1.43
C GLY A 111 -5.69 -11.75 -0.47
N LYS A 112 -4.87 -12.70 -0.95
CA LYS A 112 -3.89 -13.38 -0.11
C LYS A 112 -2.69 -12.47 0.16
N PHE A 113 -2.33 -12.32 1.43
CA PHE A 113 -1.09 -11.66 1.83
C PHE A 113 0.09 -12.59 1.55
N LEU A 114 1.02 -12.13 0.71
CA LEU A 114 2.16 -12.95 0.29
C LEU A 114 3.42 -12.69 1.14
N GLY A 115 3.52 -11.54 1.78
CA GLY A 115 4.65 -11.13 2.56
C GLY A 115 4.99 -9.67 2.39
#